data_748041cf410d1d6aee6836d8372a3ec5
#
_entry.id   748041cf410d1d6aee6836d8372a3ec5
#
_cell.length_a   1.000
_cell.length_b   1.000
_cell.length_c   1.000
_cell.angle_alpha   90.00
_cell.angle_beta   90.00
_cell.angle_gamma   90.00
#
_symmetry.space_group_name_H-M   'P 1'
#
loop_
_entity.id
_entity.type
_entity.pdbx_description
1 polymer ?
#
loop_
_entity_poly.entity_id
_entity_poly.type
_entity_poly.pdbx_seq_one_letter_code
_entity_poly.pdbx_strand_id
1 'polypeptide(L)'
;MFLICDNLYVNIVNSMQDESSHQALSRLRQDLRCLVKELERTLRVVYGRCPLVKGNVYEMARKCGKPSCVCTRGELHRNMVLSWSHRGKTRLMSIPPGRLTELRRKSEEYLRVRSARAQVSVISRQMLAVMDHIEKLRMEGP
;
A
#
# COMPACT_ATOMS: atom_id res chain seq x y z
N MET A 1 -12.00 2.78 -6.14
CA MET A 1 -11.90 2.92 -7.60
C MET A 1 -10.44 2.74 -8.01
N PHE A 2 -9.89 1.51 -7.83
CA PHE A 2 -8.47 1.15 -8.00
C PHE A 2 -8.26 0.00 -9.00
N LEU A 3 -9.24 -0.30 -9.86
CA LEU A 3 -9.28 -1.52 -10.68
C LEU A 3 -8.88 -1.34 -12.16
N ILE A 4 -8.32 -0.20 -12.57
CA ILE A 4 -8.11 0.07 -14.00
C ILE A 4 -6.70 -0.30 -14.48
N CYS A 5 -5.68 -0.35 -13.62
CA CYS A 5 -4.30 -0.63 -14.06
C CYS A 5 -3.91 -2.11 -14.00
N ASP A 6 -4.51 -2.93 -13.14
CA ASP A 6 -4.14 -4.35 -13.02
C ASP A 6 -4.54 -5.19 -14.25
N ASN A 7 -5.55 -4.75 -15.01
CA ASN A 7 -6.02 -5.46 -16.20
C ASN A 7 -5.22 -5.10 -17.47
N LEU A 8 -4.44 -4.03 -17.46
CA LEU A 8 -3.65 -3.60 -18.62
C LEU A 8 -2.46 -4.52 -18.91
N TYR A 9 -1.82 -5.05 -17.88
CA TYR A 9 -0.60 -5.84 -18.05
C TYR A 9 -0.87 -7.22 -18.70
N VAL A 10 -1.96 -7.89 -18.34
CA VAL A 10 -2.34 -9.22 -18.87
C VAL A 10 -2.83 -9.13 -20.32
N ASN A 11 -3.49 -8.03 -20.69
CA ASN A 11 -3.99 -7.83 -22.06
C ASN A 11 -2.89 -7.40 -23.05
N ILE A 12 -1.82 -6.76 -22.60
CA ILE A 12 -0.72 -6.29 -23.46
C ILE A 12 0.04 -7.46 -24.08
N VAL A 13 0.22 -8.55 -23.35
CA VAL A 13 1.01 -9.71 -23.81
C VAL A 13 0.28 -10.52 -24.89
N ASN A 14 -1.05 -10.56 -24.87
CA ASN A 14 -1.83 -11.41 -25.78
C ASN A 14 -2.26 -10.75 -27.10
N SER A 15 -2.19 -9.42 -27.24
CA SER A 15 -2.64 -8.72 -28.46
C SER A 15 -1.51 -8.32 -29.42
N MET A 16 -0.26 -8.68 -29.11
CA MET A 16 0.92 -8.18 -29.83
C MET A 16 1.28 -8.93 -31.12
N GLN A 17 0.50 -9.90 -31.58
CA GLN A 17 0.90 -10.75 -32.73
C GLN A 17 0.60 -10.17 -34.11
N ASP A 18 -0.18 -9.06 -34.20
CA ASP A 18 -0.59 -8.52 -35.52
C ASP A 18 -0.50 -6.96 -35.63
N GLU A 19 0.23 -6.30 -34.76
CA GLU A 19 0.33 -4.83 -34.73
C GLU A 19 1.66 -4.36 -35.37
N SER A 20 1.61 -3.30 -36.19
CA SER A 20 2.85 -2.70 -36.71
C SER A 20 3.73 -2.20 -35.54
N SER A 21 5.06 -2.40 -35.64
CA SER A 21 6.04 -1.99 -34.60
C SER A 21 5.87 -0.53 -34.17
N HIS A 22 5.42 0.32 -35.08
CA HIS A 22 5.17 1.74 -34.81
C HIS A 22 3.98 1.97 -33.85
N GLN A 23 2.89 1.19 -34.03
CA GLN A 23 1.71 1.26 -33.15
C GLN A 23 2.04 0.73 -31.77
N ALA A 24 2.75 -0.40 -31.68
CA ALA A 24 3.23 -0.97 -30.42
C ALA A 24 4.09 0.01 -29.63
N LEU A 25 5.05 0.68 -30.28
CA LEU A 25 5.85 1.74 -29.65
C LEU A 25 5.02 2.93 -29.15
N SER A 26 4.00 3.32 -29.90
CA SER A 26 3.11 4.41 -29.49
C SER A 26 2.34 4.08 -28.21
N ARG A 27 1.80 2.86 -28.11
CA ARG A 27 1.11 2.36 -26.91
C ARG A 27 2.05 2.30 -25.71
N LEU A 28 3.22 1.67 -25.85
CA LEU A 28 4.18 1.55 -24.77
C LEU A 28 4.63 2.91 -24.22
N ARG A 29 4.80 3.91 -25.07
CA ARG A 29 5.09 5.29 -24.64
C ARG A 29 3.94 5.90 -23.87
N GLN A 30 2.69 5.62 -24.25
CA GLN A 30 1.52 6.06 -23.52
C GLN A 30 1.41 5.39 -22.16
N ASP A 31 1.63 4.07 -22.08
CA ASP A 31 1.64 3.30 -20.85
C ASP A 31 2.70 3.83 -19.86
N LEU A 32 3.90 4.09 -20.36
CA LEU A 32 4.96 4.69 -19.53
C LEU A 32 4.55 6.05 -18.96
N ARG A 33 3.89 6.91 -19.75
CA ARG A 33 3.37 8.21 -19.26
C ARG A 33 2.29 8.03 -18.19
N CYS A 34 1.43 7.01 -18.31
CA CYS A 34 0.42 6.69 -17.31
C CYS A 34 1.08 6.24 -16.00
N LEU A 35 2.08 5.36 -16.07
CA LEU A 35 2.84 4.90 -14.90
C LEU A 35 3.58 6.05 -14.21
N VAL A 36 4.16 7.00 -14.95
CA VAL A 36 4.78 8.19 -14.36
C VAL A 36 3.77 9.02 -13.58
N LYS A 37 2.58 9.26 -14.14
CA LYS A 37 1.51 9.99 -13.43
C LYS A 37 1.03 9.25 -12.18
N GLU A 38 0.96 7.92 -12.23
CA GLU A 38 0.60 7.10 -11.07
C GLU A 38 1.69 7.18 -9.98
N LEU A 39 2.96 7.10 -10.38
CA LEU A 39 4.09 7.27 -9.48
C LEU A 39 4.05 8.63 -8.77
N GLU A 40 3.82 9.71 -9.50
CA GLU A 40 3.69 11.06 -8.93
C GLU A 40 2.56 11.14 -7.90
N ARG A 41 1.38 10.57 -8.20
CA ARG A 41 0.25 10.52 -7.25
C ARG A 41 0.60 9.75 -5.99
N THR A 42 1.28 8.61 -6.14
CA THR A 42 1.71 7.76 -5.03
C THR A 42 2.74 8.47 -4.15
N LEU A 43 3.70 9.16 -4.76
CA LEU A 43 4.72 9.94 -4.03
C LEU A 43 4.13 11.11 -3.23
N ARG A 44 3.02 11.72 -3.69
CA ARG A 44 2.33 12.77 -2.91
C ARG A 44 1.89 12.29 -1.53
N VAL A 45 1.53 11.01 -1.39
CA VAL A 45 1.21 10.42 -0.08
C VAL A 45 2.45 10.39 0.82
N VAL A 46 3.61 10.06 0.25
CA VAL A 46 4.88 9.98 1.00
C VAL A 46 5.37 11.37 1.42
N TYR A 47 5.11 12.39 0.61
CA TYR A 47 5.46 13.80 0.91
C TYR A 47 4.54 14.46 1.95
N GLY A 48 3.51 13.75 2.44
CA GLY A 48 2.61 14.24 3.47
C GLY A 48 3.38 14.66 4.74
N ARG A 49 2.92 15.77 5.37
CA ARG A 49 3.56 16.33 6.58
C ARG A 49 2.95 15.83 7.90
N CYS A 50 1.94 14.95 7.82
CA CYS A 50 1.30 14.42 9.00
C CYS A 50 2.28 13.52 9.79
N PRO A 51 2.44 13.72 11.09
CA PRO A 51 3.25 12.83 11.93
C PRO A 51 2.71 11.40 11.88
N LEU A 52 3.62 10.43 11.83
CA LEU A 52 3.30 9.02 11.72
C LEU A 52 3.47 8.31 13.05
N VAL A 53 2.57 7.38 13.35
CA VAL A 53 2.73 6.44 14.47
C VAL A 53 2.68 5.02 13.94
N LYS A 54 3.80 4.32 14.09
CA LYS A 54 3.89 2.91 13.69
C LYS A 54 2.95 2.07 14.53
N GLY A 55 2.06 1.33 13.89
CA GLY A 55 1.17 0.40 14.55
C GLY A 55 -0.23 0.42 13.97
N ASN A 56 -1.11 -0.33 14.63
CA ASN A 56 -2.54 -0.42 14.30
C ASN A 56 -3.36 -0.13 15.56
N VAL A 57 -4.40 0.68 15.42
CA VAL A 57 -5.33 1.03 16.50
C VAL A 57 -6.59 0.20 16.34
N TYR A 58 -6.92 -0.59 17.36
CA TYR A 58 -8.13 -1.42 17.36
C TYR A 58 -8.68 -1.61 18.78
N GLU A 59 -9.93 -2.08 18.86
CA GLU A 59 -10.54 -2.49 20.10
C GLU A 59 -10.09 -3.91 20.46
N MET A 60 -9.53 -4.07 21.66
CA MET A 60 -9.14 -5.37 22.19
C MET A 60 -10.07 -5.77 23.33
N ALA A 61 -10.67 -6.96 23.22
CA ALA A 61 -11.48 -7.58 24.26
C ALA A 61 -10.66 -8.65 24.99
N ARG A 62 -10.59 -8.57 26.34
CA ARG A 62 -9.79 -9.51 27.14
C ARG A 62 -10.40 -9.80 28.52
N LYS A 63 -10.07 -10.96 29.08
CA LYS A 63 -10.27 -11.26 30.50
C LYS A 63 -9.17 -10.61 31.34
N CYS A 64 -9.50 -10.06 32.52
CA CYS A 64 -8.51 -9.41 33.40
C CYS A 64 -7.76 -10.38 34.31
N GLY A 65 -8.18 -11.65 34.37
CA GLY A 65 -7.58 -12.68 35.23
C GLY A 65 -8.05 -12.68 36.69
N LYS A 66 -8.91 -11.73 37.12
CA LYS A 66 -9.47 -11.71 38.46
C LYS A 66 -10.64 -12.69 38.56
N PRO A 67 -10.64 -13.67 39.52
CA PRO A 67 -11.70 -14.70 39.62
C PRO A 67 -13.11 -14.14 39.86
N SER A 68 -13.21 -13.03 40.60
CA SER A 68 -14.48 -12.40 40.94
C SER A 68 -15.00 -11.40 39.90
N CYS A 69 -14.31 -11.23 38.78
CA CYS A 69 -14.68 -10.24 37.78
C CYS A 69 -15.79 -10.76 36.86
N VAL A 70 -16.70 -9.86 36.44
CA VAL A 70 -17.78 -10.17 35.46
C VAL A 70 -17.24 -10.75 34.15
N CYS A 71 -15.98 -10.46 33.78
CA CYS A 71 -15.38 -10.99 32.57
C CYS A 71 -15.15 -12.53 32.61
N THR A 72 -15.20 -13.16 33.78
CA THR A 72 -15.21 -14.62 33.92
C THR A 72 -16.52 -15.23 33.44
N ARG A 73 -17.63 -14.47 33.47
CA ARG A 73 -18.97 -14.84 33.07
C ARG A 73 -19.31 -14.48 31.61
N GLY A 74 -18.33 -13.93 30.86
CA GLY A 74 -18.47 -13.67 29.42
C GLY A 74 -18.39 -12.18 29.02
N GLU A 75 -18.57 -11.24 29.94
CA GLU A 75 -18.46 -9.81 29.66
C GLU A 75 -17.02 -9.33 29.63
N LEU A 76 -16.38 -9.46 28.48
CA LEU A 76 -14.95 -9.10 28.32
C LEU A 76 -14.71 -7.59 28.49
N HIS A 77 -13.58 -7.25 29.11
CA HIS A 77 -13.14 -5.86 29.15
C HIS A 77 -12.67 -5.42 27.76
N ARG A 78 -13.22 -4.32 27.25
CA ARG A 78 -12.91 -3.73 25.96
C ARG A 78 -12.08 -2.48 26.15
N ASN A 79 -10.93 -2.42 25.46
CA ASN A 79 -10.05 -1.25 25.49
C ASN A 79 -9.53 -0.96 24.10
N MET A 80 -9.38 0.33 23.77
CA MET A 80 -8.65 0.74 22.59
C MET A 80 -7.15 0.57 22.82
N VAL A 81 -6.48 -0.08 21.90
CA VAL A 81 -5.04 -0.36 21.96
C VAL A 81 -4.34 0.05 20.69
N LEU A 82 -3.09 0.49 20.83
CA LEU A 82 -2.12 0.58 19.74
C LEU A 82 -1.21 -0.65 19.80
N SER A 83 -1.13 -1.37 18.69
CA SER A 83 -0.26 -2.53 18.53
C SER A 83 0.81 -2.26 17.49
N TRP A 84 2.06 -2.58 17.79
CA TRP A 84 3.17 -2.48 16.82
C TRP A 84 4.20 -3.58 17.02
N SER A 85 4.96 -3.88 15.98
CA SER A 85 6.11 -4.80 16.07
C SER A 85 7.38 -4.03 16.42
N HIS A 86 8.09 -4.51 17.45
CA HIS A 86 9.40 -4.01 17.87
C HIS A 86 10.35 -5.19 18.09
N ARG A 87 11.44 -5.25 17.34
CA ARG A 87 12.46 -6.32 17.40
C ARG A 87 11.84 -7.74 17.35
N GLY A 88 10.93 -7.97 16.40
CA GLY A 88 10.25 -9.25 16.22
C GLY A 88 9.14 -9.56 17.23
N LYS A 89 8.91 -8.72 18.25
CA LYS A 89 7.87 -8.91 19.29
C LYS A 89 6.75 -7.91 19.11
N THR A 90 5.50 -8.36 19.28
CA THR A 90 4.34 -7.48 19.33
C THR A 90 4.31 -6.72 20.66
N ARG A 91 4.20 -5.40 20.56
CA ARG A 91 3.97 -4.51 21.71
C ARG A 91 2.56 -3.97 21.66
N LEU A 92 1.97 -3.78 22.84
CA LEU A 92 0.62 -3.24 23.01
C LEU A 92 0.66 -2.08 24.00
N MET A 93 -0.08 -1.03 23.71
CA MET A 93 -0.29 0.09 24.60
C MET A 93 -1.79 0.42 24.64
N SER A 94 -2.37 0.50 25.83
CA SER A 94 -3.74 1.01 26.02
C SER A 94 -3.78 2.50 25.71
N ILE A 95 -4.79 2.91 24.95
CA ILE A 95 -4.97 4.29 24.51
C ILE A 95 -5.97 4.99 25.42
N PRO A 96 -5.60 6.08 26.11
CA PRO A 96 -6.54 6.91 26.82
C PRO A 96 -7.57 7.55 25.86
N PRO A 97 -8.86 7.70 26.28
CA PRO A 97 -9.90 8.24 25.41
C PRO A 97 -9.54 9.56 24.74
N GLY A 98 -8.93 10.49 25.47
CA GLY A 98 -8.53 11.81 24.97
C GLY A 98 -7.44 11.79 23.89
N ARG A 99 -6.74 10.66 23.69
CA ARG A 99 -5.69 10.52 22.65
C ARG A 99 -6.09 9.62 21.49
N LEU A 100 -7.26 9.01 21.57
CA LEU A 100 -7.70 8.01 20.59
C LEU A 100 -7.74 8.57 19.16
N THR A 101 -8.40 9.69 18.96
CA THR A 101 -8.58 10.31 17.64
C THR A 101 -7.24 10.69 17.02
N GLU A 102 -6.33 11.27 17.81
CA GLU A 102 -5.00 11.67 17.36
C GLU A 102 -4.17 10.44 16.94
N LEU A 103 -4.09 9.42 17.80
CA LEU A 103 -3.29 8.23 17.55
C LEU A 103 -3.85 7.41 16.38
N ARG A 104 -5.18 7.33 16.25
CA ARG A 104 -5.83 6.67 15.12
C ARG A 104 -5.44 7.35 13.81
N ARG A 105 -5.60 8.66 13.71
CA ARG A 105 -5.21 9.43 12.52
C ARG A 105 -3.74 9.22 12.15
N LYS A 106 -2.82 9.29 13.12
CA LYS A 106 -1.37 9.09 12.89
C LYS A 106 -1.03 7.65 12.48
N SER A 107 -1.74 6.66 13.02
CA SER A 107 -1.59 5.26 12.68
C SER A 107 -2.13 4.95 11.27
N GLU A 108 -3.30 5.49 10.92
CA GLU A 108 -3.86 5.36 9.56
C GLU A 108 -2.94 5.99 8.52
N GLU A 109 -2.39 7.18 8.82
CA GLU A 109 -1.43 7.83 7.92
C GLU A 109 -0.14 7.01 7.75
N TYR A 110 0.35 6.39 8.82
CA TYR A 110 1.47 5.44 8.72
C TYR A 110 1.16 4.28 7.78
N LEU A 111 -0.03 3.69 7.87
CA LEU A 111 -0.45 2.60 6.99
C LEU A 111 -0.56 3.06 5.53
N ARG A 112 -1.10 4.27 5.29
CA ARG A 112 -1.16 4.87 3.95
C ARG A 112 0.23 5.06 3.34
N VAL A 113 1.16 5.64 4.09
CA VAL A 113 2.56 5.83 3.64
C VAL A 113 3.25 4.49 3.38
N ARG A 114 3.00 3.51 4.22
CA ARG A 114 3.56 2.16 4.03
C ARG A 114 3.01 1.48 2.78
N SER A 115 1.71 1.62 2.52
CA SER A 115 1.07 1.12 1.28
C SER A 115 1.63 1.84 0.05
N ALA A 116 1.73 3.18 0.10
CA ALA A 116 2.30 3.96 -0.98
C ALA A 116 3.75 3.54 -1.29
N ARG A 117 4.58 3.28 -0.28
CA ARG A 117 5.94 2.76 -0.48
C ARG A 117 5.97 1.41 -1.21
N ALA A 118 5.06 0.51 -0.87
CA ALA A 118 4.94 -0.77 -1.56
C ALA A 118 4.51 -0.56 -3.02
N GLN A 119 3.55 0.35 -3.25
CA GLN A 119 3.07 0.70 -4.59
C GLN A 119 4.16 1.31 -5.47
N VAL A 120 5.03 2.16 -4.94
CA VAL A 120 6.21 2.69 -5.66
C VAL A 120 7.06 1.55 -6.22
N SER A 121 7.32 0.51 -5.43
CA SER A 121 8.10 -0.64 -5.89
C SER A 121 7.41 -1.42 -7.02
N VAL A 122 6.08 -1.51 -7.00
CA VAL A 122 5.30 -2.16 -8.07
C VAL A 122 5.39 -1.34 -9.35
N ILE A 123 5.07 -0.04 -9.27
CA ILE A 123 5.09 0.86 -10.42
C ILE A 123 6.49 0.91 -11.06
N SER A 124 7.55 0.98 -10.24
CA SER A 124 8.92 1.00 -10.75
C SER A 124 9.25 -0.25 -11.56
N ARG A 125 8.84 -1.43 -11.11
CA ARG A 125 9.05 -2.68 -11.89
C ARG A 125 8.27 -2.67 -13.20
N GLN A 126 7.02 -2.16 -13.19
CA GLN A 126 6.22 -2.04 -14.41
C GLN A 126 6.85 -1.05 -15.39
N MET A 127 7.36 0.08 -14.92
CA MET A 127 8.06 1.05 -15.76
C MET A 127 9.30 0.43 -16.42
N LEU A 128 10.12 -0.31 -15.66
CA LEU A 128 11.29 -0.99 -16.21
C LEU A 128 10.88 -2.01 -17.29
N ALA A 129 9.85 -2.82 -17.04
CA ALA A 129 9.37 -3.79 -18.01
C ALA A 129 8.89 -3.12 -19.33
N VAL A 130 8.19 -1.98 -19.22
CA VAL A 130 7.77 -1.21 -20.41
C VAL A 130 8.98 -0.64 -21.14
N MET A 131 9.99 -0.13 -20.42
CA MET A 131 11.22 0.40 -20.99
C MET A 131 12.00 -0.68 -21.73
N ASP A 132 12.12 -1.89 -21.18
CA ASP A 132 12.76 -3.03 -21.82
C ASP A 132 12.08 -3.41 -23.16
N HIS A 133 10.73 -3.35 -23.21
CA HIS A 133 9.99 -3.58 -24.44
C HIS A 133 10.23 -2.48 -25.48
N ILE A 134 10.25 -1.22 -25.05
CA ILE A 134 10.56 -0.08 -25.94
C ILE A 134 11.96 -0.25 -26.52
N GLU A 135 12.94 -0.63 -25.69
CA GLU A 135 14.30 -0.89 -26.13
C GLU A 135 14.36 -1.97 -27.20
N LYS A 136 13.75 -3.14 -26.92
CA LYS A 136 13.71 -4.25 -27.88
C LYS A 136 13.11 -3.87 -29.25
N LEU A 137 12.02 -3.08 -29.25
CA LEU A 137 11.39 -2.64 -30.49
C LEU A 137 12.18 -1.56 -31.24
N ARG A 138 13.16 -0.93 -30.61
CA ARG A 138 14.04 0.09 -31.20
C ARG A 138 15.42 -0.45 -31.60
N MET A 139 15.77 -1.65 -31.14
CA MET A 139 17.03 -2.28 -31.54
C MET A 139 16.92 -2.72 -33.02
N GLU A 140 17.79 -2.14 -33.84
CA GLU A 140 18.04 -2.62 -35.21
C GLU A 140 19.13 -3.68 -35.15
N GLY A 141 19.02 -4.70 -35.96
CA GLY A 141 20.06 -5.73 -36.05
C GLY A 141 21.40 -5.13 -36.51
N PRO A 142 22.56 -5.75 -36.18
CA PRO A 142 23.85 -5.33 -36.65
C PRO A 142 24.03 -5.44 -38.18
#